data_521b32ee1f847122e030df3ff26318ea
#
_entry.id   521b32ee1f847122e030df3ff26318ea
#
_cell.length_a   1.000
_cell.length_b   1.000
_cell.length_c   1.000
_cell.angle_alpha   90.00
_cell.angle_beta   90.00
_cell.angle_gamma   90.00
#
_symmetry.space_group_name_H-M   'P 1'
#
loop_
_entity.id
_entity.type
_entity.pdbx_description
1 polymer ?
#
loop_
_entity_poly.entity_id
_entity_poly.type
_entity_poly.pdbx_seq_one_letter_code
_entity_poly.pdbx_strand_id
1 'polypeptide(L)'
;MSRTTTKRAGPSWDALFEVASGQEGLFTARQAAEAGYSPQLLQKHLHAGRVRRVRRGVYRLVHFTPGEHEDLAAVWLWSARAGVFSHETALSLHELSDVLPSRVHLTVPAAWRARRLRVPRGVVLHHGDIAKGERAWVGPVPVTAPRRTLADCIAAGVAPDLVEQAIEQASARGLISRAAAIELGRAAEARAT
;
A
#
# COMPACT_ATOMS: atom_id res chain seq x y z
N MET A 1 35.30 25.01 19.32
CA MET A 1 34.04 24.51 18.74
C MET A 1 34.20 23.03 18.44
N SER A 2 33.82 22.17 19.39
CA SER A 2 33.96 20.71 19.26
C SER A 2 32.82 20.16 18.45
N ARG A 3 33.13 19.61 17.27
CA ARG A 3 32.18 18.84 16.44
C ARG A 3 31.93 17.50 17.15
N THR A 4 30.79 17.35 17.78
CA THR A 4 30.33 16.07 18.32
C THR A 4 30.05 15.13 17.16
N THR A 5 31.00 14.26 16.85
CA THR A 5 30.83 13.19 15.86
C THR A 5 29.92 12.14 16.51
N THR A 6 28.65 12.17 16.18
CA THR A 6 27.70 11.13 16.57
C THR A 6 28.19 9.81 15.99
N LYS A 7 28.74 8.92 16.82
CA LYS A 7 29.20 7.58 16.45
C LYS A 7 27.99 6.84 15.87
N ARG A 8 27.94 6.64 14.55
CA ARG A 8 26.90 5.82 13.91
C ARG A 8 26.96 4.44 14.56
N ALA A 9 25.85 4.02 15.15
CA ALA A 9 25.69 2.66 15.63
C ALA A 9 26.01 1.69 14.48
N GLY A 10 26.69 0.59 14.79
CA GLY A 10 26.99 -0.45 13.80
C GLY A 10 25.69 -1.10 13.27
N PRO A 11 25.78 -1.95 12.25
CA PRO A 11 24.61 -2.60 11.66
C PRO A 11 23.92 -3.48 12.71
N SER A 12 22.61 -3.29 12.85
CA SER A 12 21.75 -4.07 13.75
C SER A 12 20.82 -4.95 12.93
N TRP A 13 21.01 -6.27 13.01
CA TRP A 13 20.11 -7.22 12.38
C TRP A 13 18.75 -7.21 13.03
N ASP A 14 18.69 -7.08 14.35
CA ASP A 14 17.43 -7.07 15.10
C ASP A 14 16.56 -5.84 14.70
N ALA A 15 17.18 -4.67 14.60
CA ALA A 15 16.46 -3.47 14.13
C ALA A 15 15.95 -3.62 12.69
N LEU A 16 16.75 -4.23 11.81
CA LEU A 16 16.32 -4.50 10.43
C LEU A 16 15.20 -5.54 10.39
N PHE A 17 15.30 -6.59 11.19
CA PHE A 17 14.30 -7.65 11.31
C PHE A 17 12.98 -7.12 11.86
N GLU A 18 13.00 -6.28 12.89
CA GLU A 18 11.81 -5.65 13.47
C GLU A 18 11.08 -4.81 12.42
N VAL A 19 11.80 -3.96 11.69
CA VAL A 19 11.21 -3.17 10.59
C VAL A 19 10.63 -4.06 9.50
N ALA A 20 11.35 -5.10 9.10
CA ALA A 20 10.92 -6.00 8.04
C ALA A 20 9.69 -6.84 8.46
N SER A 21 9.65 -7.28 9.71
CA SER A 21 8.54 -8.09 10.25
C SER A 21 7.19 -7.36 10.15
N GLY A 22 7.17 -6.05 10.38
CA GLY A 22 5.97 -5.22 10.19
C GLY A 22 5.61 -4.95 8.71
N GLN A 23 6.37 -5.48 7.75
CA GLN A 23 6.25 -5.21 6.32
C GLN A 23 6.40 -6.50 5.48
N GLU A 24 5.89 -7.63 5.92
CA GLU A 24 5.95 -8.93 5.22
C GLU A 24 7.38 -9.40 4.94
N GLY A 25 8.31 -9.13 5.84
CA GLY A 25 9.71 -9.44 5.66
C GLY A 25 10.46 -8.52 4.69
N LEU A 26 9.78 -7.46 4.22
CA LEU A 26 10.31 -6.49 3.25
C LEU A 26 10.92 -5.28 3.95
N PHE A 27 11.91 -4.69 3.30
CA PHE A 27 12.50 -3.42 3.73
C PHE A 27 13.10 -2.66 2.55
N THR A 28 13.27 -1.36 2.71
CA THR A 28 13.89 -0.49 1.71
C THR A 28 15.39 -0.34 1.96
N ALA A 29 16.15 0.06 0.93
CA ALA A 29 17.55 0.45 1.08
C ALA A 29 17.75 1.55 2.14
N ARG A 30 16.80 2.46 2.26
CA ARG A 30 16.81 3.54 3.26
C ARG A 30 16.67 2.97 4.67
N GLN A 31 15.71 2.07 4.91
CA GLN A 31 15.53 1.41 6.20
C GLN A 31 16.74 0.57 6.59
N ALA A 32 17.36 -0.13 5.62
CA ALA A 32 18.63 -0.81 5.87
C ALA A 32 19.73 0.18 6.31
N ALA A 33 19.83 1.35 5.66
CA ALA A 33 20.79 2.37 6.05
C ALA A 33 20.50 2.96 7.45
N GLU A 34 19.23 3.14 7.80
CA GLU A 34 18.77 3.55 9.14
C GLU A 34 19.14 2.49 10.20
N ALA A 35 19.10 1.18 9.85
CA ALA A 35 19.56 0.09 10.68
C ALA A 35 21.10 -0.11 10.65
N GLY A 36 21.86 0.80 10.06
CA GLY A 36 23.32 0.81 10.04
C GLY A 36 23.99 0.04 8.89
N TYR A 37 23.21 -0.47 7.92
CA TYR A 37 23.74 -1.20 6.77
C TYR A 37 24.20 -0.24 5.67
N SER A 38 25.50 -0.23 5.37
CA SER A 38 26.02 0.44 4.19
C SER A 38 25.56 -0.27 2.90
N PRO A 39 25.54 0.42 1.75
CA PRO A 39 25.24 -0.23 0.47
C PRO A 39 26.12 -1.45 0.18
N GLN A 40 27.40 -1.38 0.54
CA GLN A 40 28.36 -2.47 0.36
C GLN A 40 28.04 -3.68 1.26
N LEU A 41 27.64 -3.42 2.52
CA LEU A 41 27.26 -4.49 3.45
C LEU A 41 25.93 -5.12 3.00
N LEU A 42 24.95 -4.33 2.56
CA LEU A 42 23.71 -4.85 1.99
C LEU A 42 24.00 -5.74 0.77
N GLN A 43 24.90 -5.30 -0.10
CA GLN A 43 25.35 -6.10 -1.26
C GLN A 43 26.00 -7.43 -0.83
N LYS A 44 26.81 -7.43 0.24
CA LYS A 44 27.37 -8.67 0.81
C LYS A 44 26.28 -9.63 1.28
N HIS A 45 25.22 -9.12 1.92
CA HIS A 45 24.08 -9.94 2.35
C HIS A 45 23.26 -10.48 1.17
N LEU A 46 23.16 -9.73 0.07
CA LEU A 46 22.55 -10.20 -1.18
C LEU A 46 23.35 -11.39 -1.77
N HIS A 47 24.68 -11.26 -1.89
CA HIS A 47 25.53 -12.34 -2.39
C HIS A 47 25.54 -13.57 -1.48
N ALA A 48 25.44 -13.36 -0.16
CA ALA A 48 25.35 -14.45 0.82
C ALA A 48 23.96 -15.11 0.89
N GLY A 49 22.99 -14.68 0.08
CA GLY A 49 21.63 -15.24 0.05
C GLY A 49 20.79 -14.99 1.30
N ARG A 50 21.22 -14.08 2.20
CA ARG A 50 20.45 -13.72 3.40
C ARG A 50 19.32 -12.74 3.11
N VAL A 51 19.50 -11.96 2.04
CA VAL A 51 18.58 -10.95 1.56
C VAL A 51 18.37 -11.15 0.06
N ARG A 52 17.17 -10.94 -0.42
CA ARG A 52 16.82 -10.98 -1.84
C ARG A 52 16.29 -9.61 -2.28
N ARG A 53 16.63 -9.18 -3.49
CA ARG A 53 16.03 -7.98 -4.07
C ARG A 53 14.70 -8.34 -4.73
N VAL A 54 13.61 -7.73 -4.29
CA VAL A 54 12.27 -7.92 -4.82
C VAL A 54 11.96 -6.91 -5.93
N ARG A 55 12.28 -5.65 -5.65
CA ARG A 55 12.14 -4.53 -6.61
C ARG A 55 13.33 -3.59 -6.47
N ARG A 56 13.45 -2.60 -7.35
CA ARG A 56 14.47 -1.56 -7.20
C ARG A 56 14.28 -0.83 -5.87
N GLY A 57 15.28 -0.93 -4.99
CA GLY A 57 15.28 -0.30 -3.67
C GLY A 57 14.45 -1.02 -2.60
N VAL A 58 13.81 -2.15 -2.93
CA VAL A 58 13.04 -2.98 -1.99
C VAL A 58 13.66 -4.37 -1.92
N TYR A 59 13.91 -4.84 -0.72
CA TYR A 59 14.58 -6.08 -0.39
C TYR A 59 13.73 -6.91 0.56
N ARG A 60 14.02 -8.20 0.65
CA ARG A 60 13.35 -9.17 1.50
C ARG A 60 14.36 -9.98 2.30
N LEU A 61 14.03 -10.27 3.54
CA LEU A 61 14.72 -11.28 4.35
C LEU A 61 14.36 -12.69 3.83
N VAL A 62 15.37 -13.50 3.44
CA VAL A 62 15.11 -14.80 2.78
C VAL A 62 14.42 -15.79 3.72
N HIS A 63 14.74 -15.77 5.01
CA HIS A 63 14.15 -16.66 6.01
C HIS A 63 12.84 -16.15 6.62
N PHE A 64 12.29 -15.06 6.13
CA PHE A 64 10.97 -14.59 6.54
C PHE A 64 9.89 -15.29 5.69
N THR A 65 8.89 -15.89 6.34
CA THR A 65 7.78 -16.50 5.63
C THR A 65 6.95 -15.41 4.95
N PRO A 66 6.71 -15.50 3.62
CA PRO A 66 5.85 -14.55 2.94
C PRO A 66 4.45 -14.56 3.53
N GLY A 67 3.88 -13.38 3.76
CA GLY A 67 2.47 -13.24 4.06
C GLY A 67 1.63 -13.04 2.81
N GLU A 68 0.32 -12.98 3.00
CA GLU A 68 -0.66 -12.84 1.92
C GLU A 68 -0.50 -11.53 1.13
N HIS A 69 -0.03 -10.48 1.80
CA HIS A 69 0.05 -9.14 1.22
C HIS A 69 1.48 -8.71 0.83
N GLU A 70 2.41 -9.65 0.67
CA GLU A 70 3.82 -9.34 0.33
C GLU A 70 3.94 -8.49 -0.94
N ASP A 71 3.20 -8.83 -2.00
CA ASP A 71 3.26 -8.09 -3.26
C ASP A 71 2.74 -6.65 -3.12
N LEU A 72 1.69 -6.46 -2.35
CA LEU A 72 1.15 -5.14 -2.04
C LEU A 72 2.11 -4.36 -1.14
N ALA A 73 2.68 -4.98 -0.12
CA ALA A 73 3.68 -4.35 0.74
C ALA A 73 4.90 -3.90 -0.08
N ALA A 74 5.34 -4.70 -1.08
CA ALA A 74 6.41 -4.31 -1.99
C ALA A 74 6.07 -3.09 -2.85
N VAL A 75 4.82 -2.96 -3.31
CA VAL A 75 4.31 -1.78 -4.04
C VAL A 75 4.23 -0.56 -3.12
N TRP A 76 3.75 -0.73 -1.90
CA TRP A 76 3.68 0.35 -0.91
C TRP A 76 5.07 0.88 -0.57
N LEU A 77 6.04 0.00 -0.32
CA LEU A 77 7.43 0.39 -0.07
C LEU A 77 8.07 1.08 -1.28
N TRP A 78 7.75 0.63 -2.51
CA TRP A 78 8.17 1.32 -3.73
C TRP A 78 7.68 2.78 -3.77
N SER A 79 6.46 3.03 -3.30
CA SER A 79 5.91 4.39 -3.17
C SER A 79 6.52 5.20 -2.01
N ALA A 80 7.62 4.75 -1.41
CA ALA A 80 8.18 5.32 -0.19
C ALA A 80 7.17 5.43 0.97
N ARG A 81 6.18 4.54 1.01
CA ARG A 81 5.08 4.48 1.99
C ARG A 81 4.10 5.66 1.89
N ALA A 82 4.12 6.39 0.79
CA ALA A 82 3.21 7.52 0.56
C ALA A 82 1.88 7.10 -0.06
N GLY A 83 1.85 5.97 -0.77
CA GLY A 83 0.66 5.46 -1.43
C GLY A 83 -0.34 4.81 -0.47
N VAL A 84 -1.61 4.81 -0.86
CA VAL A 84 -2.73 4.14 -0.19
C VAL A 84 -3.45 3.31 -1.25
N PHE A 85 -3.67 2.02 -1.00
CA PHE A 85 -4.43 1.17 -1.93
C PHE A 85 -5.87 1.65 -2.00
N SER A 86 -6.44 1.67 -3.22
CA SER A 86 -7.72 2.33 -3.50
C SER A 86 -8.49 1.57 -4.59
N HIS A 87 -9.69 2.01 -4.92
CA HIS A 87 -10.51 1.47 -6.01
C HIS A 87 -10.71 -0.04 -5.85
N GLU A 88 -10.66 -0.80 -6.95
CA GLU A 88 -10.87 -2.26 -6.95
C GLU A 88 -9.91 -3.02 -6.01
N THR A 89 -8.65 -2.58 -5.89
CA THR A 89 -7.73 -3.19 -4.93
C THR A 89 -8.21 -3.03 -3.50
N ALA A 90 -8.73 -1.87 -3.15
CA ALA A 90 -9.28 -1.63 -1.81
C ALA A 90 -10.61 -2.37 -1.60
N LEU A 91 -11.45 -2.50 -2.63
CA LEU A 91 -12.66 -3.34 -2.56
C LEU A 91 -12.29 -4.79 -2.21
N SER A 92 -11.33 -5.36 -2.94
CA SER A 92 -10.85 -6.72 -2.70
C SER A 92 -10.25 -6.87 -1.30
N LEU A 93 -9.42 -5.91 -0.85
CA LEU A 93 -8.82 -5.94 0.49
C LEU A 93 -9.86 -5.82 1.62
N HIS A 94 -10.96 -5.14 1.38
CA HIS A 94 -12.08 -5.06 2.32
C HIS A 94 -13.04 -6.25 2.21
N GLU A 95 -12.79 -7.16 1.25
CA GLU A 95 -13.69 -8.27 0.92
C GLU A 95 -15.11 -7.75 0.62
N LEU A 96 -15.18 -6.69 -0.18
CA LEU A 96 -16.41 -6.08 -0.64
C LEU A 96 -16.62 -6.41 -2.11
N SER A 97 -17.72 -7.07 -2.43
CA SER A 97 -18.04 -7.66 -3.74
C SER A 97 -17.10 -8.79 -4.21
N ASP A 98 -17.46 -9.41 -5.32
CA ASP A 98 -16.69 -10.49 -5.96
C ASP A 98 -15.61 -9.95 -6.92
N VAL A 99 -15.16 -8.71 -6.73
CA VAL A 99 -14.17 -8.08 -7.60
C VAL A 99 -12.83 -8.79 -7.52
N LEU A 100 -12.29 -9.12 -8.67
CA LEU A 100 -10.93 -9.66 -8.83
C LEU A 100 -10.09 -8.64 -9.61
N PRO A 101 -9.33 -7.78 -8.93
CA PRO A 101 -8.58 -6.72 -9.58
C PRO A 101 -7.51 -7.28 -10.51
N SER A 102 -7.53 -6.94 -11.79
CA SER A 102 -6.50 -7.30 -12.77
C SER A 102 -5.22 -6.47 -12.61
N ARG A 103 -5.30 -5.38 -11.88
CA ARG A 103 -4.21 -4.44 -11.60
C ARG A 103 -4.27 -3.96 -10.15
N VAL A 104 -3.12 -3.54 -9.64
CA VAL A 104 -3.02 -2.93 -8.32
C VAL A 104 -3.26 -1.43 -8.42
N HIS A 105 -4.32 -0.93 -7.80
CA HIS A 105 -4.69 0.47 -7.76
C HIS A 105 -4.10 1.13 -6.51
N LEU A 106 -3.28 2.17 -6.71
CA LEU A 106 -2.59 2.89 -5.66
C LEU A 106 -2.79 4.40 -5.82
N THR A 107 -3.40 5.05 -4.85
CA THR A 107 -3.48 6.51 -4.80
C THR A 107 -2.26 7.09 -4.10
N VAL A 108 -1.54 7.97 -4.79
CA VAL A 108 -0.38 8.72 -4.28
C VAL A 108 -0.74 10.19 -4.14
N PRO A 109 0.00 10.97 -3.31
CA PRO A 109 -0.31 12.39 -3.10
C PRO A 109 -0.46 13.17 -4.42
N ALA A 110 -1.43 14.07 -4.48
CA ALA A 110 -1.72 14.90 -5.66
C ALA A 110 -0.47 15.65 -6.16
N ALA A 111 0.38 16.10 -5.25
CA ALA A 111 1.65 16.77 -5.56
C ALA A 111 2.64 15.90 -6.36
N TRP A 112 2.41 14.59 -6.44
CA TRP A 112 3.26 13.69 -7.22
C TRP A 112 2.91 13.63 -8.70
N ARG A 113 1.84 14.28 -9.14
CA ARG A 113 1.41 14.31 -10.55
C ARG A 113 2.52 14.79 -11.51
N ALA A 114 3.35 15.71 -11.06
CA ALA A 114 4.48 16.22 -11.84
C ALA A 114 5.74 15.33 -11.80
N ARG A 115 5.77 14.28 -10.96
CA ARG A 115 6.93 13.40 -10.83
C ARG A 115 6.99 12.37 -11.96
N ARG A 116 8.14 12.21 -12.57
CA ARG A 116 8.40 11.12 -13.52
C ARG A 116 8.69 9.82 -12.77
N LEU A 117 7.64 9.10 -12.36
CA LEU A 117 7.75 7.84 -11.68
C LEU A 117 7.89 6.68 -12.68
N ARG A 118 8.80 5.74 -12.40
CA ARG A 118 8.82 4.46 -13.10
C ARG A 118 7.84 3.52 -12.39
N VAL A 119 6.58 3.59 -12.80
CA VAL A 119 5.51 2.78 -12.21
C VAL A 119 5.76 1.30 -12.46
N PRO A 120 5.65 0.43 -11.44
CA PRO A 120 5.79 -1.01 -11.63
C PRO A 120 4.71 -1.55 -12.58
N ARG A 121 5.06 -2.58 -13.35
CA ARG A 121 4.09 -3.27 -14.21
C ARG A 121 2.92 -3.78 -13.37
N GLY A 122 1.70 -3.63 -13.87
CA GLY A 122 0.48 -4.04 -13.19
C GLY A 122 -0.04 -3.07 -12.12
N VAL A 123 0.62 -1.91 -11.91
CA VAL A 123 0.16 -0.88 -10.99
C VAL A 123 -0.49 0.26 -11.77
N VAL A 124 -1.67 0.69 -11.32
CA VAL A 124 -2.38 1.90 -11.77
C VAL A 124 -2.21 2.96 -10.69
N LEU A 125 -1.66 4.12 -11.05
CA LEU A 125 -1.54 5.25 -10.14
C LEU A 125 -2.71 6.19 -10.29
N HIS A 126 -3.31 6.49 -9.15
CA HIS A 126 -4.23 7.60 -8.99
C HIS A 126 -3.53 8.72 -8.20
N HIS A 127 -3.89 9.96 -8.47
CA HIS A 127 -3.29 11.12 -7.82
C HIS A 127 -4.38 11.87 -7.05
N GLY A 128 -4.27 11.87 -5.73
CA GLY A 128 -5.23 12.51 -4.85
C GLY A 128 -4.74 12.51 -3.42
N ASP A 129 -5.25 13.42 -2.62
CA ASP A 129 -4.94 13.46 -1.21
C ASP A 129 -6.00 12.67 -0.45
N ILE A 130 -5.54 11.77 0.41
CA ILE A 130 -6.38 10.93 1.27
C ILE A 130 -6.29 11.47 2.68
N ALA A 131 -7.39 11.98 3.21
CA ALA A 131 -7.44 12.46 4.58
C ALA A 131 -7.19 11.33 5.60
N LYS A 132 -6.75 11.69 6.81
CA LYS A 132 -6.46 10.70 7.86
C LYS A 132 -7.68 9.82 8.17
N GLY A 133 -8.88 10.40 8.20
CA GLY A 133 -10.14 9.67 8.44
C GLY A 133 -10.63 8.81 7.25
N GLU A 134 -10.00 8.96 6.08
CA GLU A 134 -10.30 8.18 4.88
C GLU A 134 -9.32 7.00 4.67
N ARG A 135 -8.46 6.72 5.65
CA ARG A 135 -7.49 5.62 5.63
C ARG A 135 -7.87 4.55 6.62
N ALA A 136 -7.66 3.31 6.21
CA ALA A 136 -7.71 2.13 7.03
C ALA A 136 -6.43 1.30 6.82
N TRP A 137 -6.31 0.18 7.50
CA TRP A 137 -5.22 -0.77 7.33
C TRP A 137 -5.79 -2.17 7.17
N VAL A 138 -5.25 -2.91 6.22
CA VAL A 138 -5.50 -4.34 6.07
C VAL A 138 -4.14 -5.04 6.14
N GLY A 139 -3.94 -5.80 7.20
CA GLY A 139 -2.60 -6.31 7.49
C GLY A 139 -1.56 -5.18 7.52
N PRO A 140 -0.44 -5.30 6.80
CA PRO A 140 0.65 -4.32 6.80
C PRO A 140 0.46 -3.17 5.80
N VAL A 141 -0.63 -3.09 5.06
CA VAL A 141 -0.80 -2.12 3.97
C VAL A 141 -1.93 -1.13 4.22
N PRO A 142 -1.71 0.16 3.93
CA PRO A 142 -2.75 1.17 4.06
C PRO A 142 -3.72 1.08 2.88
N VAL A 143 -5.00 1.22 3.17
CA VAL A 143 -6.09 1.14 2.21
C VAL A 143 -7.05 2.32 2.42
N THR A 144 -7.76 2.76 1.38
CA THR A 144 -8.83 3.74 1.57
C THR A 144 -9.95 3.14 2.41
N ALA A 145 -10.53 3.94 3.33
CA ALA A 145 -11.65 3.49 4.15
C ALA A 145 -12.86 3.10 3.26
N PRO A 146 -13.74 2.19 3.69
CA PRO A 146 -14.80 1.63 2.84
C PRO A 146 -15.64 2.67 2.09
N ARG A 147 -16.11 3.73 2.77
CA ARG A 147 -16.87 4.80 2.12
C ARG A 147 -16.09 5.49 1.01
N ARG A 148 -14.80 5.78 1.25
CA ARG A 148 -13.93 6.40 0.25
C ARG A 148 -13.65 5.44 -0.91
N THR A 149 -13.41 4.17 -0.61
CA THR A 149 -13.20 3.12 -1.62
C THR A 149 -14.38 3.04 -2.59
N LEU A 150 -15.61 2.99 -2.07
CA LEU A 150 -16.84 2.95 -2.87
C LEU A 150 -16.98 4.21 -3.74
N ALA A 151 -16.75 5.39 -3.17
CA ALA A 151 -16.78 6.64 -3.93
C ALA A 151 -15.75 6.67 -5.07
N ASP A 152 -14.52 6.19 -4.81
CA ASP A 152 -13.46 6.10 -5.82
C ASP A 152 -13.85 5.11 -6.95
N CYS A 153 -14.47 3.96 -6.62
CA CYS A 153 -14.94 2.97 -7.59
C CYS A 153 -16.08 3.51 -8.46
N ILE A 154 -17.05 4.20 -7.86
CA ILE A 154 -18.13 4.87 -8.58
C ILE A 154 -17.53 5.90 -9.54
N ALA A 155 -16.65 6.76 -9.07
CA ALA A 155 -16.01 7.79 -9.89
C ALA A 155 -15.17 7.20 -11.04
N ALA A 156 -14.57 6.04 -10.85
CA ALA A 156 -13.80 5.33 -11.88
C ALA A 156 -14.66 4.54 -12.88
N GLY A 157 -15.97 4.38 -12.65
CA GLY A 157 -16.86 3.62 -13.51
C GLY A 157 -16.65 2.11 -13.40
N VAL A 158 -16.36 1.60 -12.19
CA VAL A 158 -16.38 0.16 -11.91
C VAL A 158 -17.79 -0.37 -12.18
N ALA A 159 -17.88 -1.62 -12.63
CA ALA A 159 -19.13 -2.26 -13.03
C ALA A 159 -20.24 -2.05 -11.97
N PRO A 160 -21.43 -1.56 -12.38
CA PRO A 160 -22.49 -1.16 -11.45
C PRO A 160 -22.92 -2.26 -10.48
N ASP A 161 -23.02 -3.48 -10.96
CA ASP A 161 -23.36 -4.69 -10.18
C ASP A 161 -22.37 -4.96 -9.04
N LEU A 162 -21.07 -4.81 -9.31
CA LEU A 162 -20.02 -4.95 -8.29
C LEU A 162 -20.06 -3.81 -7.26
N VAL A 163 -20.37 -2.60 -7.70
CA VAL A 163 -20.50 -1.44 -6.80
C VAL A 163 -21.73 -1.59 -5.91
N GLU A 164 -22.88 -2.00 -6.46
CA GLU A 164 -24.11 -2.25 -5.71
C GLU A 164 -23.89 -3.32 -4.64
N GLN A 165 -23.34 -4.48 -5.04
CA GLN A 165 -22.97 -5.56 -4.12
C GLN A 165 -22.05 -5.06 -3.00
N ALA A 166 -21.05 -4.23 -3.34
CA ALA A 166 -20.12 -3.68 -2.36
C ALA A 166 -20.78 -2.71 -1.37
N ILE A 167 -21.71 -1.88 -1.82
CA ILE A 167 -22.48 -0.97 -0.96
C ILE A 167 -23.35 -1.77 0.02
N GLU A 168 -24.06 -2.79 -0.48
CA GLU A 168 -24.89 -3.66 0.34
C GLU A 168 -24.08 -4.37 1.41
N GLN A 169 -22.97 -5.02 1.04
CA GLN A 169 -22.09 -5.72 1.96
C GLN A 169 -21.46 -4.77 2.98
N ALA A 170 -20.99 -3.60 2.55
CA ALA A 170 -20.42 -2.61 3.46
C ALA A 170 -21.45 -2.09 4.48
N SER A 171 -22.71 -1.89 4.05
CA SER A 171 -23.81 -1.50 4.93
C SER A 171 -24.21 -2.61 5.88
N ALA A 172 -24.36 -3.85 5.41
CA ALA A 172 -24.72 -5.02 6.22
C ALA A 172 -23.65 -5.31 7.30
N ARG A 173 -22.37 -5.12 6.98
CA ARG A 173 -21.24 -5.29 7.91
C ARG A 173 -21.00 -4.07 8.82
N GLY A 174 -21.81 -3.01 8.69
CA GLY A 174 -21.66 -1.79 9.51
C GLY A 174 -20.39 -0.98 9.19
N LEU A 175 -19.74 -1.21 8.04
CA LEU A 175 -18.54 -0.50 7.60
C LEU A 175 -18.84 0.91 7.08
N ILE A 176 -20.09 1.14 6.66
CA ILE A 176 -20.64 2.44 6.31
C ILE A 176 -22.02 2.62 6.97
N SER A 177 -22.42 3.86 7.21
CA SER A 177 -23.75 4.15 7.72
C SER A 177 -24.81 3.94 6.64
N ARG A 178 -26.07 3.70 7.06
CA ARG A 178 -27.21 3.61 6.13
C ARG A 178 -27.39 4.88 5.28
N ALA A 179 -27.13 6.04 5.86
CA ALA A 179 -27.18 7.31 5.12
C ALA A 179 -26.11 7.37 4.04
N ALA A 180 -24.87 6.93 4.34
CA ALA A 180 -23.80 6.84 3.36
C ALA A 180 -24.11 5.82 2.25
N ALA A 181 -24.73 4.68 2.58
CA ALA A 181 -25.13 3.69 1.58
C ALA A 181 -26.15 4.27 0.57
N ILE A 182 -27.16 5.01 1.05
CA ILE A 182 -28.15 5.68 0.21
C ILE A 182 -27.49 6.75 -0.69
N GLU A 183 -26.59 7.56 -0.13
CA GLU A 183 -25.82 8.57 -0.88
C GLU A 183 -25.01 7.94 -2.01
N LEU A 184 -24.26 6.88 -1.70
CA LEU A 184 -23.43 6.18 -2.67
C LEU A 184 -24.26 5.47 -3.75
N GLY A 185 -25.40 4.85 -3.39
CA GLY A 185 -26.31 4.24 -4.35
C GLY A 185 -26.81 5.24 -5.38
N ARG A 186 -27.29 6.42 -4.95
CA ARG A 186 -27.71 7.50 -5.85
C ARG A 186 -26.58 7.99 -6.77
N ALA A 187 -25.36 8.08 -6.23
CA ALA A 187 -24.20 8.48 -7.02
C ALA A 187 -23.85 7.42 -8.09
N ALA A 188 -24.02 6.14 -7.78
CA ALA A 188 -23.81 5.05 -8.72
C ALA A 188 -24.84 5.05 -9.84
N GLU A 189 -26.13 5.22 -9.50
CA GLU A 189 -27.24 5.34 -10.47
C GLU A 189 -27.06 6.53 -11.43
N ALA A 190 -26.72 7.70 -10.88
CA ALA A 190 -26.47 8.91 -11.67
C ALA A 190 -25.31 8.78 -12.66
N ARG A 191 -24.37 7.88 -12.41
CA ARG A 191 -23.23 7.64 -13.30
C ARG A 191 -23.53 6.58 -14.37
N ALA A 192 -24.46 5.68 -14.12
CA ALA A 192 -24.87 4.64 -15.05
C ALA A 192 -25.80 5.16 -16.19
N THR A 193 -26.37 6.37 -16.02
CA THR A 193 -27.22 7.08 -16.98
C THR A 193 -26.41 8.02 -17.86
#